data_039608bf27c1a39faed5c5cc31a33863
#
_entry.id   039608bf27c1a39faed5c5cc31a33863
#
_cell.length_a   1.000
_cell.length_b   1.000
_cell.length_c   1.000
_cell.angle_alpha   90.00
_cell.angle_beta   90.00
_cell.angle_gamma   90.00
#
_symmetry.space_group_name_H-M   'P 1'
#
loop_
_entity.id
_entity.type
_entity.pdbx_description
1 polymer ?
#
loop_
_entity_poly.entity_id
_entity_poly.type
_entity_poly.pdbx_seq_one_letter_code
_entity_poly.pdbx_strand_id
1 'polypeptide(L)'
;MLTLERAKELNDAVVTEEHLRLHAKNVMAAMGAMAEHFGEDKEHWMAVGYLHDYDYEKYPDEHLQHTEQPLLDAGVDPEDVRAIMAHGYGICTDVEPLTNMEKSLFAVDELTGIIQAYGRLRDDGIIGMQPKGFMKRFKDKRFAAKCDREIIKKGCDMLGMEVRDVAEICIRGMEEHAEEIGLAGKAE
;
A
#
# COMPACT_ATOMS: atom_id res chain seq x y z
N MET A 1 11.28 7.41 14.74
CA MET A 1 10.56 6.27 14.12
C MET A 1 9.07 6.51 14.26
N LEU A 2 8.34 6.52 13.17
CA LEU A 2 6.90 6.75 13.12
C LEU A 2 6.16 5.53 13.71
N THR A 3 5.24 5.76 14.67
CA THR A 3 4.36 4.70 15.20
C THR A 3 3.07 4.63 14.39
N LEU A 4 2.43 3.46 14.38
CA LEU A 4 1.15 3.28 13.67
C LEU A 4 0.03 4.17 14.26
N GLU A 5 0.01 4.35 15.58
CA GLU A 5 -0.93 5.26 16.24
C GLU A 5 -0.77 6.70 15.72
N ARG A 6 0.48 7.20 15.67
CA ARG A 6 0.77 8.55 15.16
C ARG A 6 0.43 8.70 13.67
N ALA A 7 0.71 7.68 12.86
CA ALA A 7 0.34 7.69 11.45
C ALA A 7 -1.18 7.77 11.27
N LYS A 8 -1.94 7.01 12.05
CA LYS A 8 -3.41 7.06 12.05
C LYS A 8 -3.94 8.44 12.47
N GLU A 9 -3.41 9.04 13.53
CA GLU A 9 -3.78 10.39 13.95
C GLU A 9 -3.58 11.42 12.84
N LEU A 10 -2.40 11.41 12.20
CA LEU A 10 -2.07 12.36 11.15
C LEU A 10 -2.93 12.18 9.90
N ASN A 11 -3.06 10.93 9.43
CA ASN A 11 -3.82 10.63 8.23
C ASN A 11 -5.32 10.90 8.42
N ASP A 12 -5.91 10.45 9.53
CA ASP A 12 -7.36 10.56 9.79
C ASP A 12 -7.81 12.01 10.07
N ALA A 13 -6.86 12.90 10.36
CA ALA A 13 -7.13 14.34 10.47
C ALA A 13 -7.35 15.01 9.10
N VAL A 14 -6.83 14.46 8.02
CA VAL A 14 -6.86 15.05 6.68
C VAL A 14 -7.59 14.18 5.64
N VAL A 15 -7.63 12.87 5.84
CA VAL A 15 -8.33 11.91 4.97
C VAL A 15 -9.66 11.53 5.64
N THR A 16 -10.78 11.88 5.02
CA THR A 16 -12.14 11.66 5.54
C THR A 16 -12.94 10.68 4.70
N GLU A 17 -12.59 10.53 3.42
CA GLU A 17 -13.28 9.63 2.50
C GLU A 17 -12.99 8.16 2.82
N GLU A 18 -14.06 7.37 3.00
CA GLU A 18 -13.99 5.98 3.44
C GLU A 18 -13.12 5.11 2.50
N HIS A 19 -13.25 5.32 1.18
CA HIS A 19 -12.48 4.52 0.22
C HIS A 19 -10.97 4.79 0.28
N LEU A 20 -10.54 6.02 0.61
CA LEU A 20 -9.13 6.37 0.79
C LEU A 20 -8.58 5.82 2.11
N ARG A 21 -9.38 5.89 3.19
CA ARG A 21 -9.04 5.23 4.46
C ARG A 21 -8.89 3.72 4.31
N LEU A 22 -9.77 3.12 3.50
CA LEU A 22 -9.70 1.70 3.21
C LEU A 22 -8.45 1.35 2.41
N HIS A 23 -8.07 2.19 1.44
CA HIS A 23 -6.83 2.04 0.70
C HIS A 23 -5.60 2.14 1.63
N ALA A 24 -5.56 3.14 2.51
CA ALA A 24 -4.51 3.28 3.53
C ALA A 24 -4.36 2.02 4.40
N LYS A 25 -5.47 1.40 4.81
CA LYS A 25 -5.47 0.14 5.57
C LYS A 25 -4.97 -1.04 4.75
N ASN A 26 -5.31 -1.12 3.46
CA ASN A 26 -4.80 -2.16 2.56
C ASN A 26 -3.28 -2.09 2.42
N VAL A 27 -2.76 -0.88 2.16
CA VAL A 27 -1.32 -0.65 2.02
C VAL A 27 -0.60 -0.88 3.35
N MET A 28 -1.17 -0.43 4.48
CA MET A 28 -0.69 -0.74 5.82
C MET A 28 -0.49 -2.25 6.03
N ALA A 29 -1.52 -3.04 5.75
CA ALA A 29 -1.48 -4.49 5.94
C ALA A 29 -0.44 -5.17 5.05
N ALA A 30 -0.35 -4.76 3.78
CA ALA A 30 0.65 -5.27 2.84
C ALA A 30 2.07 -4.90 3.27
N MET A 31 2.31 -3.65 3.71
CA MET A 31 3.61 -3.20 4.19
C MET A 31 4.06 -3.94 5.44
N GLY A 32 3.14 -4.26 6.36
CA GLY A 32 3.46 -5.08 7.52
C GLY A 32 3.99 -6.47 7.14
N ALA A 33 3.37 -7.13 6.16
CA ALA A 33 3.84 -8.43 5.68
C ALA A 33 5.17 -8.33 4.92
N MET A 34 5.39 -7.25 4.17
CA MET A 34 6.69 -6.99 3.51
C MET A 34 7.79 -6.77 4.54
N ALA A 35 7.52 -6.04 5.64
CA ALA A 35 8.46 -5.87 6.74
C ALA A 35 8.88 -7.22 7.34
N GLU A 36 7.92 -8.10 7.64
CA GLU A 36 8.21 -9.45 8.13
C GLU A 36 9.07 -10.26 7.15
N HIS A 37 8.79 -10.16 5.85
CA HIS A 37 9.58 -10.82 4.81
C HIS A 37 11.05 -10.38 4.82
N PHE A 38 11.31 -9.09 5.04
CA PHE A 38 12.66 -8.53 5.09
C PHE A 38 13.31 -8.57 6.48
N GLY A 39 12.59 -9.02 7.52
CA GLY A 39 13.08 -9.05 8.89
C GLY A 39 13.17 -7.66 9.54
N GLU A 40 12.33 -6.74 9.09
CA GLU A 40 12.25 -5.34 9.52
C GLU A 40 11.11 -5.11 10.52
N ASP A 41 11.03 -3.91 11.09
CA ASP A 41 9.98 -3.55 12.05
C ASP A 41 8.60 -3.45 11.38
N LYS A 42 7.72 -4.40 11.73
CA LYS A 42 6.36 -4.51 11.17
C LYS A 42 5.53 -3.25 11.42
N GLU A 43 5.51 -2.76 12.66
CA GLU A 43 4.68 -1.61 13.04
C GLU A 43 5.14 -0.34 12.34
N HIS A 44 6.44 -0.16 12.22
CA HIS A 44 7.02 0.99 11.52
C HIS A 44 6.62 1.01 10.03
N TRP A 45 6.75 -0.13 9.34
CA TRP A 45 6.36 -0.20 7.92
C TRP A 45 4.85 -0.07 7.71
N MET A 46 4.05 -0.60 8.63
CA MET A 46 2.60 -0.38 8.64
C MET A 46 2.26 1.10 8.79
N ALA A 47 2.97 1.83 9.66
CA ALA A 47 2.79 3.27 9.86
C ALA A 47 3.06 4.07 8.59
N VAL A 48 4.18 3.80 7.91
CA VAL A 48 4.54 4.45 6.64
C VAL A 48 3.49 4.13 5.57
N GLY A 49 3.07 2.87 5.47
CA GLY A 49 2.02 2.46 4.54
C GLY A 49 0.66 3.12 4.80
N TYR A 50 0.28 3.35 6.07
CA TYR A 50 -0.97 4.02 6.39
C TYR A 50 -0.97 5.51 6.04
N LEU A 51 0.19 6.16 6.07
CA LEU A 51 0.35 7.60 5.89
C LEU A 51 0.72 8.02 4.46
N HIS A 52 0.95 7.07 3.54
CA HIS A 52 1.57 7.35 2.23
C HIS A 52 0.78 8.35 1.37
N ASP A 53 -0.54 8.34 1.43
CA ASP A 53 -1.46 9.18 0.65
C ASP A 53 -1.96 10.42 1.42
N TYR A 54 -1.15 10.96 2.35
CA TYR A 54 -1.51 12.04 3.27
C TYR A 54 -2.20 13.23 2.61
N ASP A 55 -1.79 13.65 1.42
CA ASP A 55 -2.34 14.83 0.74
C ASP A 55 -3.35 14.52 -0.38
N TYR A 56 -3.53 13.22 -0.71
CA TYR A 56 -4.23 12.82 -1.93
C TYR A 56 -5.69 13.27 -1.98
N GLU A 57 -6.44 13.21 -0.88
CA GLU A 57 -7.86 13.63 -0.85
C GLU A 57 -8.01 15.11 -1.22
N LYS A 58 -7.12 15.94 -0.71
CA LYS A 58 -7.19 17.39 -0.88
C LYS A 58 -6.55 17.88 -2.18
N TYR A 59 -5.51 17.18 -2.63
CA TYR A 59 -4.67 17.59 -3.75
C TYR A 59 -4.40 16.46 -4.74
N PRO A 60 -5.44 15.82 -5.32
CA PRO A 60 -5.24 14.65 -6.18
C PRO A 60 -4.41 14.94 -7.45
N ASP A 61 -4.50 16.15 -7.98
CA ASP A 61 -3.73 16.59 -9.16
C ASP A 61 -2.32 17.09 -8.82
N GLU A 62 -2.05 17.30 -7.54
CA GLU A 62 -0.76 17.77 -6.99
C GLU A 62 -0.24 16.80 -5.92
N HIS A 63 -0.54 15.52 -6.07
CA HIS A 63 -0.18 14.48 -5.11
C HIS A 63 1.31 14.51 -4.79
N LEU A 64 1.63 14.37 -3.49
CA LEU A 64 2.95 14.48 -2.86
C LEU A 64 3.58 15.89 -2.86
N GLN A 65 3.01 16.88 -3.53
CA GLN A 65 3.54 18.25 -3.49
C GLN A 65 3.22 18.96 -2.16
N HIS A 66 2.24 18.46 -1.41
CA HIS A 66 1.79 18.99 -0.13
C HIS A 66 2.01 18.02 1.05
N THR A 67 2.91 17.07 0.90
CA THR A 67 3.17 16.00 1.89
C THR A 67 4.43 16.24 2.71
N GLU A 68 5.57 16.57 2.06
CA GLU A 68 6.88 16.59 2.70
C GLU A 68 6.93 17.58 3.89
N GLN A 69 6.68 18.86 3.66
CA GLN A 69 6.83 19.87 4.70
C GLN A 69 5.82 19.68 5.85
N PRO A 70 4.52 19.44 5.61
CA PRO A 70 3.56 19.19 6.68
C PRO A 70 3.91 17.99 7.57
N LEU A 71 4.45 16.91 7.01
CA LEU A 71 4.86 15.75 7.80
C LEU A 71 6.13 16.03 8.61
N LEU A 72 7.11 16.74 8.06
CA LEU A 72 8.29 17.19 8.79
C LEU A 72 7.90 18.12 9.96
N ASP A 73 7.01 19.07 9.73
CA ASP A 73 6.49 19.99 10.75
C ASP A 73 5.70 19.24 11.86
N ALA A 74 5.06 18.13 11.50
CA ALA A 74 4.38 17.24 12.46
C ALA A 74 5.36 16.32 13.23
N GLY A 75 6.67 16.41 12.96
CA GLY A 75 7.72 15.66 13.64
C GLY A 75 7.92 14.22 13.13
N VAL A 76 7.45 13.93 11.89
CA VAL A 76 7.76 12.66 11.23
C VAL A 76 9.23 12.65 10.81
N ASP A 77 9.92 11.55 11.04
CA ASP A 77 11.34 11.41 10.69
C ASP A 77 11.56 11.63 9.18
N PRO A 78 12.61 12.35 8.76
CA PRO A 78 12.88 12.62 7.35
C PRO A 78 13.04 11.37 6.49
N GLU A 79 13.51 10.26 7.06
CA GLU A 79 13.62 8.97 6.35
C GLU A 79 12.23 8.37 6.04
N ASP A 80 11.27 8.50 6.97
CA ASP A 80 9.90 8.06 6.77
C ASP A 80 9.18 8.93 5.75
N VAL A 81 9.38 10.25 5.82
CA VAL A 81 8.86 11.20 4.82
C VAL A 81 9.43 10.88 3.43
N ARG A 82 10.74 10.62 3.35
CA ARG A 82 11.38 10.24 2.09
C ARG A 82 10.78 8.95 1.51
N ALA A 83 10.50 7.96 2.36
CA ALA A 83 9.87 6.72 1.92
C ALA A 83 8.48 6.96 1.36
N ILE A 84 7.70 7.84 1.99
CA ILE A 84 6.40 8.28 1.48
C ILE A 84 6.57 8.97 0.13
N MET A 85 7.49 9.92 -0.01
CA MET A 85 7.72 10.63 -1.27
C MET A 85 8.16 9.69 -2.40
N ALA A 86 8.91 8.64 -2.09
CA ALA A 86 9.45 7.70 -3.07
C ALA A 86 8.38 6.84 -3.77
N HIS A 87 7.17 6.67 -3.19
CA HIS A 87 6.13 5.87 -3.84
C HIS A 87 5.59 6.54 -5.12
N GLY A 88 5.73 7.87 -5.25
CA GLY A 88 5.35 8.60 -6.46
C GLY A 88 6.44 8.69 -7.55
N TYR A 89 7.54 7.95 -7.42
CA TYR A 89 8.68 8.03 -8.32
C TYR A 89 8.34 7.83 -9.79
N GLY A 90 8.69 8.85 -10.61
CA GLY A 90 8.44 8.83 -12.05
C GLY A 90 6.98 9.11 -12.44
N ILE A 91 6.11 9.43 -11.47
CA ILE A 91 4.70 9.82 -11.66
C ILE A 91 4.52 11.27 -11.23
N CYS A 92 4.79 11.57 -9.97
CA CYS A 92 4.61 12.89 -9.35
C CYS A 92 5.82 13.35 -8.53
N THR A 93 6.85 12.52 -8.37
CA THR A 93 8.13 12.87 -7.75
C THR A 93 9.32 12.29 -8.51
N ASP A 94 10.53 12.87 -8.24
CA ASP A 94 11.81 12.35 -8.73
C ASP A 94 12.59 11.61 -7.62
N VAL A 95 11.93 11.30 -6.49
CA VAL A 95 12.54 10.60 -5.37
C VAL A 95 12.60 9.10 -5.66
N GLU A 96 13.76 8.62 -6.09
CA GLU A 96 13.96 7.21 -6.44
C GLU A 96 13.93 6.30 -5.20
N PRO A 97 13.17 5.17 -5.23
CA PRO A 97 13.18 4.18 -4.14
C PRO A 97 14.54 3.48 -4.01
N LEU A 98 15.18 3.58 -2.85
CA LEU A 98 16.51 3.03 -2.59
C LEU A 98 16.48 1.88 -1.58
N THR A 99 15.72 2.02 -0.49
CA THR A 99 15.61 1.01 0.57
C THR A 99 14.56 -0.04 0.25
N ASN A 100 14.58 -1.17 0.98
CA ASN A 100 13.54 -2.20 0.83
C ASN A 100 12.16 -1.67 1.20
N MET A 101 12.04 -0.77 2.19
CA MET A 101 10.78 -0.14 2.56
C MET A 101 10.22 0.71 1.42
N GLU A 102 11.04 1.58 0.84
CA GLU A 102 10.64 2.45 -0.28
C GLU A 102 10.23 1.66 -1.52
N LYS A 103 11.01 0.64 -1.89
CA LYS A 103 10.71 -0.25 -3.02
C LYS A 103 9.44 -1.06 -2.78
N SER A 104 9.23 -1.50 -1.53
CA SER A 104 8.01 -2.22 -1.14
C SER A 104 6.79 -1.32 -1.27
N LEU A 105 6.82 -0.11 -0.72
CA LEU A 105 5.71 0.83 -0.81
C LEU A 105 5.38 1.15 -2.27
N PHE A 106 6.40 1.43 -3.10
CA PHE A 106 6.23 1.67 -4.54
C PHE A 106 5.57 0.49 -5.27
N ALA A 107 5.90 -0.75 -4.90
CA ALA A 107 5.35 -1.94 -5.54
C ALA A 107 3.93 -2.29 -5.07
N VAL A 108 3.64 -2.14 -3.75
CA VAL A 108 2.42 -2.67 -3.14
C VAL A 108 1.23 -1.71 -3.21
N ASP A 109 1.46 -0.43 -3.35
CA ASP A 109 0.40 0.58 -3.43
C ASP A 109 -0.63 0.19 -4.50
N GLU A 110 -0.26 0.15 -5.76
CA GLU A 110 -1.12 -0.29 -6.86
C GLU A 110 -1.55 -1.76 -6.76
N LEU A 111 -0.68 -2.63 -6.25
CA LEU A 111 -0.95 -4.07 -6.12
C LEU A 111 -2.11 -4.35 -5.17
N THR A 112 -2.20 -3.62 -4.05
CA THR A 112 -3.28 -3.78 -3.07
C THR A 112 -4.65 -3.47 -3.68
N GLY A 113 -4.73 -2.54 -4.62
CA GLY A 113 -5.96 -2.22 -5.34
C GLY A 113 -6.49 -3.40 -6.16
N ILE A 114 -5.62 -4.17 -6.81
CA ILE A 114 -6.01 -5.37 -7.57
C ILE A 114 -6.43 -6.49 -6.62
N ILE A 115 -5.72 -6.69 -5.50
CA ILE A 115 -6.08 -7.67 -4.47
C ILE A 115 -7.44 -7.35 -3.89
N GLN A 116 -7.69 -6.10 -3.52
CA GLN A 116 -8.97 -5.63 -3.00
C GLN A 116 -10.11 -5.85 -3.99
N ALA A 117 -9.91 -5.47 -5.27
CA ALA A 117 -10.92 -5.68 -6.30
C ALA A 117 -11.25 -7.15 -6.50
N TYR A 118 -10.25 -8.03 -6.43
CA TYR A 118 -10.48 -9.47 -6.54
C TYR A 118 -11.17 -10.04 -5.29
N GLY A 119 -10.77 -9.61 -4.09
CA GLY A 119 -11.42 -10.00 -2.84
C GLY A 119 -12.91 -9.66 -2.83
N ARG A 120 -13.30 -8.49 -3.32
CA ARG A 120 -14.72 -8.08 -3.41
C ARG A 120 -15.58 -8.94 -4.36
N LEU A 121 -14.97 -9.62 -5.31
CA LEU A 121 -15.69 -10.53 -6.22
C LEU A 121 -15.86 -11.94 -5.65
N ARG A 122 -15.14 -12.29 -4.59
CA ARG A 122 -15.19 -13.60 -3.97
C ARG A 122 -16.20 -13.61 -2.84
N ASP A 123 -16.92 -14.70 -2.66
CA ASP A 123 -17.84 -14.86 -1.53
C ASP A 123 -17.07 -14.91 -0.19
N ASP A 124 -15.90 -15.56 -0.18
CA ASP A 124 -15.00 -15.63 0.97
C ASP A 124 -14.11 -14.38 1.13
N GLY A 125 -14.30 -13.32 0.33
CA GLY A 125 -13.44 -12.15 0.38
C GLY A 125 -11.98 -12.47 0.06
N ILE A 126 -11.06 -12.04 0.93
CA ILE A 126 -9.65 -12.36 0.80
C ILE A 126 -9.28 -13.72 1.42
N ILE A 127 -10.16 -14.27 2.28
CA ILE A 127 -9.89 -15.50 3.01
C ILE A 127 -9.59 -16.66 2.03
N GLY A 128 -8.44 -17.30 2.24
CA GLY A 128 -7.97 -18.40 1.38
C GLY A 128 -7.70 -17.98 -0.08
N MET A 129 -7.50 -16.69 -0.37
CA MET A 129 -7.14 -16.23 -1.72
C MET A 129 -5.79 -16.83 -2.13
N GLN A 130 -5.77 -17.54 -3.26
CA GLN A 130 -4.56 -18.18 -3.77
C GLN A 130 -3.85 -17.30 -4.79
N PRO A 131 -2.51 -17.20 -4.76
CA PRO A 131 -1.72 -16.43 -5.73
C PRO A 131 -2.01 -16.79 -7.18
N LYS A 132 -2.30 -18.05 -7.48
CA LYS A 132 -2.67 -18.50 -8.82
C LYS A 132 -3.95 -17.85 -9.33
N GLY A 133 -4.95 -17.70 -8.47
CA GLY A 133 -6.22 -17.01 -8.80
C GLY A 133 -6.00 -15.52 -9.01
N PHE A 134 -5.24 -14.91 -8.13
CA PHE A 134 -4.83 -13.51 -8.25
C PHE A 134 -4.10 -13.23 -9.56
N MET A 135 -3.11 -14.05 -9.93
CA MET A 135 -2.34 -13.85 -11.17
C MET A 135 -3.17 -13.91 -12.45
N LYS A 136 -4.29 -14.63 -12.46
CA LYS A 136 -5.25 -14.58 -13.57
C LYS A 136 -5.90 -13.19 -13.69
N ARG A 137 -6.25 -12.57 -12.56
CA ARG A 137 -6.80 -11.21 -12.51
C ARG A 137 -5.74 -10.15 -12.85
N PHE A 138 -4.53 -10.33 -12.36
CA PHE A 138 -3.42 -9.45 -12.69
C PHE A 138 -3.13 -9.40 -14.20
N LYS A 139 -3.23 -10.52 -14.91
CA LYS A 139 -3.01 -10.61 -16.36
C LYS A 139 -4.18 -10.04 -17.19
N ASP A 140 -5.39 -9.98 -16.64
CA ASP A 140 -6.52 -9.35 -17.31
C ASP A 140 -6.48 -7.84 -17.13
N LYS A 141 -5.97 -7.12 -18.15
CA LYS A 141 -5.82 -5.67 -18.10
C LYS A 141 -7.13 -4.88 -17.98
N ARG A 142 -8.28 -5.51 -18.23
CA ARG A 142 -9.60 -4.89 -18.06
C ARG A 142 -10.06 -4.95 -16.61
N PHE A 143 -9.56 -5.94 -15.85
CA PHE A 143 -9.85 -6.08 -14.43
C PHE A 143 -9.05 -5.06 -13.62
N ALA A 144 -9.72 -4.30 -12.75
CA ALA A 144 -9.09 -3.22 -11.97
C ALA A 144 -8.19 -2.34 -12.86
N ALA A 145 -8.74 -1.86 -13.99
CA ALA A 145 -7.99 -1.21 -15.07
C ALA A 145 -7.30 0.10 -14.65
N LYS A 146 -7.71 0.68 -13.51
CA LYS A 146 -7.08 1.88 -12.95
C LYS A 146 -5.73 1.59 -12.26
N CYS A 147 -5.49 0.34 -11.83
CA CYS A 147 -4.22 -0.04 -11.21
C CYS A 147 -3.15 -0.26 -12.28
N ASP A 148 -2.03 0.42 -12.16
CA ASP A 148 -0.94 0.37 -13.14
C ASP A 148 -0.03 -0.85 -12.92
N ARG A 149 -0.15 -1.86 -13.81
CA ARG A 149 0.64 -3.09 -13.75
C ARG A 149 2.13 -2.86 -14.03
N GLU A 150 2.48 -1.83 -14.78
CA GLU A 150 3.89 -1.56 -15.10
C GLU A 150 4.61 -0.97 -13.89
N ILE A 151 3.93 -0.15 -13.07
CA ILE A 151 4.44 0.31 -11.78
C ILE A 151 4.68 -0.88 -10.84
N ILE A 152 3.70 -1.80 -10.73
CA ILE A 152 3.82 -3.00 -9.89
C ILE A 152 5.03 -3.84 -10.33
N LYS A 153 5.17 -4.12 -11.62
CA LYS A 153 6.30 -4.89 -12.16
C LYS A 153 7.63 -4.20 -11.88
N LYS A 154 7.71 -2.88 -12.15
CA LYS A 154 8.91 -2.07 -11.88
C LYS A 154 9.31 -2.16 -10.41
N GLY A 155 8.35 -2.03 -9.48
CA GLY A 155 8.61 -2.16 -8.05
C GLY A 155 9.09 -3.55 -7.65
N CYS A 156 8.47 -4.60 -8.19
CA CYS A 156 8.92 -5.98 -7.97
C CYS A 156 10.34 -6.21 -8.53
N ASP A 157 10.64 -5.69 -9.72
CA ASP A 157 11.99 -5.77 -10.32
C ASP A 157 13.03 -5.05 -9.43
N MET A 158 12.69 -3.89 -8.86
CA MET A 158 13.56 -3.18 -7.90
C MET A 158 13.85 -4.00 -6.64
N LEU A 159 12.88 -4.82 -6.20
CA LEU A 159 13.04 -5.75 -5.07
C LEU A 159 13.76 -7.04 -5.44
N GLY A 160 13.97 -7.31 -6.74
CA GLY A 160 14.48 -8.60 -7.23
C GLY A 160 13.50 -9.76 -7.00
N MET A 161 12.19 -9.48 -6.98
CA MET A 161 11.13 -10.44 -6.67
C MET A 161 10.13 -10.56 -7.83
N GLU A 162 9.56 -11.77 -7.98
CA GLU A 162 8.45 -11.95 -8.93
C GLU A 162 7.15 -11.34 -8.40
N VAL A 163 6.32 -10.77 -9.29
CA VAL A 163 5.00 -10.21 -8.92
C VAL A 163 4.15 -11.21 -8.13
N ARG A 164 4.21 -12.50 -8.49
CA ARG A 164 3.47 -13.55 -7.80
C ARG A 164 3.89 -13.67 -6.33
N ASP A 165 5.18 -13.58 -6.05
CA ASP A 165 5.71 -13.77 -4.69
C ASP A 165 5.40 -12.55 -3.82
N VAL A 166 5.53 -11.35 -4.36
CA VAL A 166 5.10 -10.12 -3.68
C VAL A 166 3.59 -10.15 -3.42
N ALA A 167 2.79 -10.56 -4.40
CA ALA A 167 1.34 -10.69 -4.23
C ALA A 167 0.96 -11.72 -3.14
N GLU A 168 1.68 -12.85 -3.05
CA GLU A 168 1.45 -13.86 -2.01
C GLU A 168 1.70 -13.30 -0.61
N ILE A 169 2.78 -12.53 -0.44
CA ILE A 169 3.09 -11.84 0.82
C ILE A 169 1.99 -10.84 1.17
N CYS A 170 1.61 -9.99 0.21
CA CYS A 170 0.56 -8.97 0.42
C CYS A 170 -0.80 -9.60 0.73
N ILE A 171 -1.20 -10.65 0.01
CA ILE A 171 -2.47 -11.37 0.25
C ILE A 171 -2.50 -11.90 1.68
N ARG A 172 -1.41 -12.51 2.15
CA ARG A 172 -1.32 -13.01 3.53
C ARG A 172 -1.44 -11.89 4.56
N GLY A 173 -0.71 -10.78 4.40
CA GLY A 173 -0.81 -9.64 5.31
C GLY A 173 -2.18 -9.00 5.31
N MET A 174 -2.81 -8.85 4.14
CA MET A 174 -4.16 -8.32 4.03
C MET A 174 -5.21 -9.30 4.61
N GLU A 175 -4.99 -10.61 4.50
CA GLU A 175 -5.88 -11.63 5.10
C GLU A 175 -5.86 -11.56 6.63
N GLU A 176 -4.71 -11.31 7.26
CA GLU A 176 -4.60 -11.08 8.72
C GLU A 176 -5.45 -9.90 9.20
N HIS A 177 -5.70 -8.92 8.33
CA HIS A 177 -6.49 -7.72 8.58
C HIS A 177 -7.86 -7.72 7.87
N ALA A 178 -8.37 -8.89 7.45
CA ALA A 178 -9.52 -9.02 6.57
C ALA A 178 -10.78 -8.27 7.04
N GLU A 179 -11.07 -8.27 8.34
CA GLU A 179 -12.19 -7.52 8.92
C GLU A 179 -11.95 -6.00 8.85
N GLU A 180 -10.75 -5.54 9.23
CA GLU A 180 -10.39 -4.12 9.25
C GLU A 180 -10.42 -3.49 7.85
N ILE A 181 -10.08 -4.29 6.81
CA ILE A 181 -10.07 -3.85 5.41
C ILE A 181 -11.37 -4.19 4.66
N GLY A 182 -12.37 -4.73 5.35
CA GLY A 182 -13.69 -5.04 4.77
C GLY A 182 -13.67 -6.17 3.73
N LEU A 183 -12.76 -7.13 3.87
CA LEU A 183 -12.59 -8.27 2.94
C LEU A 183 -12.72 -9.64 3.64
N ALA A 184 -13.37 -9.72 4.79
CA ALA A 184 -13.56 -10.97 5.53
C ALA A 184 -14.56 -11.94 4.89
N GLY A 185 -15.12 -11.59 3.73
CA GLY A 185 -16.18 -12.36 3.07
C GLY A 185 -17.58 -11.86 3.40
N LYS A 186 -18.58 -12.45 2.74
CA LYS A 186 -19.99 -12.16 3.02
C LYS A 186 -20.39 -12.91 4.28
N ALA A 187 -21.02 -12.22 5.25
CA ALA A 187 -21.69 -12.92 6.35
C ALA A 187 -22.80 -13.82 5.77
N GLU A 188 -22.88 -15.07 6.26
CA GLU A 188 -23.96 -15.98 5.94
C GLU A 188 -25.33 -15.45 6.39
#